data_82a87fef92001224e92a791acaec56fb
#
_entry.id   82a87fef92001224e92a791acaec56fb
#
_cell.length_a   1.000
_cell.length_b   1.000
_cell.length_c   1.000
_cell.angle_alpha   90.00
_cell.angle_beta   90.00
_cell.angle_gamma   90.00
#
_symmetry.space_group_name_H-M   'P 1'
#
loop_
_entity.id
_entity.type
_entity.pdbx_description
1 polymer ?
#
loop_
_entity_poly.entity_id
_entity_poly.type
_entity_poly.pdbx_seq_one_letter_code
_entity_poly.pdbx_strand_id
1 'polypeptide(L)'
;MAFIEYSKDYATADYQGEHFVRDKQTGYFLSSRKIGNRRQRLHRFVFENEVAQIPKGYQVHHKDENKNNNDPANLELLSASEHETLHASDWSE
;
A
#
# COMPACT_ATOMS: atom_id res chain seq x y z
N MET A 1 4.51 -13.79 6.52
CA MET A 1 5.25 -12.54 6.73
C MET A 1 5.84 -12.07 5.41
N ALA A 2 5.59 -10.83 5.07
CA ALA A 2 6.12 -10.30 3.81
C ALA A 2 7.58 -9.88 3.98
N PHE A 3 8.39 -10.18 2.98
CA PHE A 3 9.76 -9.71 2.95
C PHE A 3 9.85 -8.57 1.95
N ILE A 4 10.01 -7.36 2.46
CA ILE A 4 10.07 -6.14 1.66
C ILE A 4 11.41 -5.49 1.91
N GLU A 5 12.15 -5.21 0.84
CA GLU A 5 13.44 -4.54 0.95
C GLU A 5 13.26 -3.08 0.57
N TYR A 6 13.55 -2.19 1.52
CA TYR A 6 13.47 -0.76 1.28
C TYR A 6 14.85 -0.18 1.04
N SER A 7 14.93 0.85 0.22
CA SER A 7 16.16 1.59 0.09
C SER A 7 16.42 2.37 1.39
N LYS A 8 17.65 2.80 1.58
CA LYS A 8 18.08 3.44 2.81
C LYS A 8 17.24 4.68 3.14
N ASP A 9 16.82 5.42 2.13
CA ASP A 9 16.02 6.63 2.30
C ASP A 9 14.52 6.39 2.05
N TYR A 10 14.12 5.13 1.91
CA TYR A 10 12.73 4.76 1.64
C TYR A 10 12.20 5.37 0.34
N ALA A 11 13.09 5.61 -0.63
CA ALA A 11 12.66 6.08 -1.94
C ALA A 11 12.17 4.96 -2.82
N THR A 12 12.63 3.73 -2.58
CA THR A 12 12.23 2.56 -3.36
C THR A 12 12.02 1.37 -2.44
N ALA A 13 11.32 0.37 -2.96
CA ALA A 13 11.08 -0.89 -2.26
C ALA A 13 11.02 -2.02 -3.27
N ASP A 14 11.44 -3.21 -2.87
CA ASP A 14 11.36 -4.41 -3.69
C ASP A 14 10.59 -5.48 -2.95
N TYR A 15 9.64 -6.10 -3.63
CA TYR A 15 8.78 -7.12 -3.06
C TYR A 15 8.36 -8.09 -4.14
N GLN A 16 8.57 -9.40 -3.92
CA GLN A 16 8.17 -10.45 -4.85
C GLN A 16 8.73 -10.25 -6.26
N GLY A 17 9.96 -9.75 -6.34
CA GLY A 17 10.60 -9.51 -7.63
C GLY A 17 10.11 -8.28 -8.36
N GLU A 18 9.21 -7.50 -7.75
CA GLU A 18 8.70 -6.27 -8.33
C GLU A 18 9.34 -5.07 -7.65
N HIS A 19 9.63 -4.05 -8.44
CA HIS A 19 10.28 -2.84 -7.95
C HIS A 19 9.24 -1.73 -7.80
N PHE A 20 9.25 -1.06 -6.64
CA PHE A 20 8.30 0.01 -6.34
C PHE A 20 9.07 1.29 -6.03
N VAL A 21 8.51 2.41 -6.47
CA VAL A 21 9.09 3.74 -6.24
C VAL A 21 8.08 4.57 -5.48
N ARG A 22 8.56 5.28 -4.45
CA ARG A 22 7.67 6.11 -3.65
C ARG A 22 7.25 7.35 -4.44
N ASP A 23 5.95 7.58 -4.51
CA ASP A 23 5.38 8.76 -5.14
C ASP A 23 5.54 9.94 -4.20
N LYS A 24 6.17 11.00 -4.68
CA LYS A 24 6.45 12.17 -3.85
C LYS A 24 5.19 12.92 -3.45
N GLN A 25 4.13 12.82 -4.25
CA GLN A 25 2.89 13.52 -3.96
C GLN A 25 2.04 12.81 -2.92
N THR A 26 1.95 11.50 -3.01
CA THR A 26 1.08 10.74 -2.12
C THR A 26 1.81 10.07 -0.97
N GLY A 27 3.10 9.81 -1.14
CA GLY A 27 3.89 9.08 -0.16
C GLY A 27 3.73 7.56 -0.26
N TYR A 28 2.88 7.07 -1.14
CA TYR A 28 2.70 5.64 -1.34
C TYR A 28 3.74 5.11 -2.33
N PHE A 29 4.10 3.83 -2.19
CA PHE A 29 4.97 3.18 -3.16
C PHE A 29 4.12 2.66 -4.31
N LEU A 30 4.61 2.89 -5.53
CA LEU A 30 3.92 2.50 -6.75
C LEU A 30 4.86 1.68 -7.61
N SER A 31 4.36 0.59 -8.19
CA SER A 31 5.21 -0.27 -9.01
C SER A 31 5.77 0.51 -10.18
N SER A 32 7.03 0.20 -10.54
CA SER A 32 7.69 0.88 -11.64
C SER A 32 7.18 0.41 -12.99
N ARG A 33 6.50 -0.74 -13.02
CA ARG A 33 5.90 -1.26 -14.24
C ARG A 33 4.49 -1.74 -13.94
N LYS A 34 3.71 -1.96 -14.97
CA LYS A 34 2.37 -2.51 -14.79
C LYS A 34 2.44 -3.95 -14.31
N ILE A 35 1.67 -4.26 -13.29
CA ILE A 35 1.48 -5.61 -12.81
C ILE A 35 0.05 -5.96 -13.14
N GLY A 36 -0.14 -6.87 -14.07
CA GLY A 36 -1.44 -7.07 -14.67
C GLY A 36 -1.75 -5.93 -15.63
N ASN A 37 -2.83 -5.23 -15.43
CA ASN A 37 -3.29 -4.17 -16.34
C ASN A 37 -2.85 -2.77 -15.95
N ARG A 38 -2.28 -2.60 -14.74
CA ARG A 38 -1.98 -1.26 -14.24
C ARG A 38 -0.87 -1.34 -13.20
N ARG A 39 -0.32 -0.18 -12.90
CA ARG A 39 0.67 -0.10 -11.83
C ARG A 39 -0.04 -0.30 -10.50
N GLN A 40 0.62 -1.02 -9.60
CA GLN A 40 0.04 -1.40 -8.32
C GLN A 40 0.71 -0.63 -7.19
N ARG A 41 -0.07 -0.27 -6.19
CA ARG A 41 0.49 0.30 -4.97
C ARG A 41 0.98 -0.82 -4.08
N LEU A 42 2.14 -0.60 -3.44
CA LEU A 42 2.78 -1.65 -2.67
C LEU A 42 1.89 -2.19 -1.56
N HIS A 43 1.25 -1.31 -0.78
CA HIS A 43 0.44 -1.78 0.35
C HIS A 43 -0.74 -2.64 -0.13
N ARG A 44 -1.34 -2.30 -1.27
CA ARG A 44 -2.43 -3.11 -1.81
C ARG A 44 -1.90 -4.45 -2.35
N PHE A 45 -0.77 -4.41 -3.03
CA PHE A 45 -0.17 -5.60 -3.60
C PHE A 45 0.25 -6.58 -2.50
N VAL A 46 0.85 -6.06 -1.42
CA VAL A 46 1.24 -6.88 -0.28
C VAL A 46 0.00 -7.50 0.38
N PHE A 47 -1.03 -6.70 0.60
CA PHE A 47 -2.24 -7.21 1.24
C PHE A 47 -2.85 -8.34 0.41
N GLU A 48 -2.96 -8.16 -0.90
CA GLU A 48 -3.56 -9.18 -1.77
C GLU A 48 -2.74 -10.46 -1.80
N ASN A 49 -1.43 -10.36 -1.69
CA ASN A 49 -0.56 -11.55 -1.73
C ASN A 49 -0.45 -12.24 -0.39
N GLU A 50 -0.50 -11.52 0.71
CA GLU A 50 -0.20 -12.07 2.03
C GLU A 50 -1.44 -12.32 2.88
N VAL A 51 -2.52 -11.59 2.64
CA VAL A 51 -3.71 -11.67 3.49
C VAL A 51 -4.90 -12.19 2.71
N ALA A 52 -5.46 -11.38 1.82
CA ALA A 52 -6.66 -11.78 1.08
C ALA A 52 -6.93 -10.77 -0.03
N GLN A 53 -7.80 -11.18 -0.97
CA GLN A 53 -8.22 -10.30 -2.04
C GLN A 53 -8.99 -9.11 -1.46
N ILE A 54 -8.76 -7.93 -2.03
CA ILE A 54 -9.42 -6.70 -1.58
C ILE A 54 -10.81 -6.64 -2.22
N PRO A 55 -11.88 -6.66 -1.41
CA PRO A 55 -13.23 -6.57 -1.97
C PRO A 55 -13.50 -5.21 -2.60
N LYS A 56 -14.43 -5.17 -3.53
CA LYS A 56 -14.82 -3.91 -4.14
C LYS A 56 -15.38 -2.96 -3.09
N GLY A 57 -14.96 -1.71 -3.15
CA GLY A 57 -15.40 -0.70 -2.20
C GLY A 57 -14.59 -0.65 -0.92
N TYR A 58 -13.56 -1.48 -0.81
CA TYR A 58 -12.68 -1.48 0.36
C TYR A 58 -11.32 -0.92 -0.01
N GLN A 59 -10.63 -0.42 1.00
CA GLN A 59 -9.28 0.12 0.83
C GLN A 59 -8.39 -0.45 1.91
N VAL A 60 -7.08 -0.48 1.63
CA VAL A 60 -6.09 -0.96 2.57
C VAL A 60 -5.54 0.24 3.33
N HIS A 61 -5.63 0.17 4.65
CA HIS A 61 -5.23 1.24 5.56
C HIS A 61 -3.97 0.82 6.33
N HIS A 62 -3.02 1.74 6.47
CA HIS A 62 -1.86 1.53 7.34
C HIS A 62 -2.29 1.84 8.78
N LYS A 63 -2.27 0.82 9.64
CA LYS A 63 -2.76 0.99 11.01
C LYS A 63 -2.05 2.10 11.78
N ASP A 64 -0.74 2.23 11.58
CA ASP A 64 0.05 3.26 12.24
C ASP A 64 0.14 4.54 11.42
N GLU A 65 -0.56 4.58 10.27
CA GLU A 65 -0.57 5.70 9.35
C GLU A 65 0.80 6.02 8.75
N ASN A 66 1.72 5.06 8.82
CA ASN A 66 3.05 5.21 8.24
C ASN A 66 3.09 4.50 6.88
N LYS A 67 3.08 5.27 5.81
CA LYS A 67 3.04 4.74 4.46
C LYS A 67 4.29 3.95 4.07
N ASN A 68 5.34 4.06 4.87
CA ASN A 68 6.56 3.29 4.66
C ASN A 68 6.50 1.92 5.31
N ASN A 69 5.51 1.66 6.15
CA ASN A 69 5.39 0.39 6.85
C ASN A 69 4.32 -0.46 6.19
N ASN A 70 4.72 -1.26 5.21
CA ASN A 70 3.80 -2.08 4.41
C ASN A 70 3.79 -3.54 4.86
N ASP A 71 4.19 -3.81 6.08
CA ASP A 71 4.11 -5.14 6.66
C ASP A 71 2.63 -5.55 6.75
N PRO A 72 2.28 -6.79 6.36
CA PRO A 72 0.87 -7.22 6.41
C PRO A 72 0.22 -7.03 7.77
N ALA A 73 0.98 -7.17 8.85
CA ALA A 73 0.44 -6.99 10.18
C ALA A 73 0.00 -5.54 10.45
N ASN A 74 0.51 -4.59 9.65
CA ASN A 74 0.16 -3.18 9.77
C ASN A 74 -0.93 -2.75 8.79
N LEU A 75 -1.46 -3.67 8.01
CA LEU A 75 -2.45 -3.34 6.98
C LEU A 75 -3.81 -3.90 7.37
N GLU A 76 -4.86 -3.15 7.09
CA GLU A 76 -6.22 -3.60 7.37
C GLU A 76 -7.15 -3.08 6.30
N LEU A 77 -8.28 -3.78 6.12
CA LEU A 77 -9.31 -3.37 5.19
C LEU A 77 -10.28 -2.43 5.88
N LEU A 78 -10.58 -1.33 5.23
CA LEU A 78 -11.64 -0.43 5.64
C LEU A 78 -12.54 -0.17 4.44
N SER A 79 -13.85 -0.09 4.68
CA SER A 79 -14.76 0.34 3.63
C SER A 79 -14.49 1.83 3.35
N ALA A 80 -14.94 2.32 2.18
CA ALA A 80 -14.76 3.73 1.84
C ALA A 80 -15.35 4.64 2.91
N SER A 81 -16.50 4.24 3.44
CA SER A 81 -17.16 5.01 4.49
C SER A 81 -16.34 5.05 5.78
N GLU A 82 -15.80 3.90 6.19
CA GLU A 82 -14.97 3.84 7.39
C GLU A 82 -13.70 4.67 7.22
N HIS A 83 -13.09 4.60 6.05
CA HIS A 83 -11.87 5.34 5.79
C HIS A 83 -12.11 6.84 5.83
N GLU A 84 -13.22 7.30 5.26
CA GLU A 84 -13.59 8.71 5.31
C GLU A 84 -13.78 9.19 6.74
N THR A 85 -14.39 8.37 7.57
CA THR A 85 -14.61 8.73 8.97
C THR A 85 -13.30 8.95 9.70
N LEU A 86 -12.30 8.09 9.41
CA LEU A 86 -10.99 8.21 10.06
C LEU A 86 -10.17 9.38 9.53
N HIS A 87 -10.32 9.71 8.24
CA HIS A 87 -9.46 10.68 7.59
C HIS A 87 -10.25 11.73 6.83
N ALA A 88 -11.31 12.24 7.44
CA ALA A 88 -12.22 13.15 6.76
C ALA A 88 -11.52 14.38 6.20
N SER A 89 -10.48 14.87 6.89
CA SER A 89 -9.82 16.11 6.49
C SER A 89 -8.56 15.89 5.66
N ASP A 90 -8.00 14.69 5.64
CA ASP A 90 -6.77 14.44 4.90
C ASP A 90 -6.88 13.20 4.02
N TRP A 91 -8.06 12.93 3.58
CA TRP A 91 -8.31 11.86 2.62
C TRP A 91 -7.54 12.13 1.34
N SER A 92 -6.72 11.18 0.92
CA SER A 92 -5.89 11.37 -0.26
C SER A 92 -5.85 10.15 -1.17
N GLU A 93 -6.51 9.08 -0.79
CA GLU A 93 -6.51 7.89 -1.60
C GLU A 93 -7.49 8.01 -2.76
#